data_340f274229aae2254df37f1e3e7df435
#
_entry.id   340f274229aae2254df37f1e3e7df435
#
_cell.length_a   1.000
_cell.length_b   1.000
_cell.length_c   1.000
_cell.angle_alpha   90.00
_cell.angle_beta   90.00
_cell.angle_gamma   90.00
#
_symmetry.space_group_name_H-M   'P 1'
#
loop_
_entity.id
_entity.type
_entity.pdbx_description
1 polymer ?
#
loop_
_entity_poly.entity_id
_entity_poly.type
_entity_poly.pdbx_seq_one_letter_code
_entity_poly.pdbx_strand_id
1 'polypeptide(L)'
;MRKYDFISALAKETAAEVVKNREEWMKYLTTAARLYKYPFREQLLIYAQRPDATACASIELWNERMHCWVNKGAKGIALLDEDDAHGKRLKYVFDVSDVHAARRIGRYPELWELHEEHKEDVIKRLEQTYGVTDDKKLFEERLMELADRIAADYYEELLPDLQYMIEGSFLEGLDEQNVGIRLRDTLSESISFTLLSACGADMQEYGSEFAFDFIHEFNSMDTLAVLGDAANELAKPVLLEIGRTIRAYNRSHEQEQTENLTQK
;
A
#
# COMPACT_ATOMS: atom_id res chain seq x y z
N MET A 1 30.36 -4.05 10.04
CA MET A 1 29.07 -3.33 10.10
C MET A 1 28.04 -4.24 10.76
N ARG A 2 27.32 -3.77 11.77
CA ARG A 2 26.25 -4.58 12.40
C ARG A 2 25.13 -4.79 11.41
N LYS A 3 24.40 -5.91 11.49
CA LYS A 3 23.30 -6.20 10.56
C LYS A 3 22.21 -5.12 10.58
N TYR A 4 21.94 -4.55 11.74
CA TYR A 4 21.03 -3.42 11.89
C TYR A 4 21.48 -2.20 11.05
N ASP A 5 22.76 -1.83 11.15
CA ASP A 5 23.32 -0.67 10.41
C ASP A 5 23.21 -0.89 8.89
N PHE A 6 23.39 -2.15 8.44
CA PHE A 6 23.21 -2.51 7.03
C PHE A 6 21.77 -2.32 6.58
N ILE A 7 20.79 -2.79 7.35
CA ILE A 7 19.36 -2.63 7.01
C ILE A 7 18.94 -1.15 7.07
N SER A 8 19.48 -0.39 8.03
CA SER A 8 19.23 1.06 8.11
C SER A 8 19.82 1.80 6.89
N ALA A 9 21.03 1.42 6.44
CA ALA A 9 21.61 1.97 5.22
C ALA A 9 20.78 1.59 3.97
N LEU A 10 20.35 0.32 3.87
CA LEU A 10 19.49 -0.15 2.78
C LEU A 10 18.20 0.67 2.69
N ALA A 11 17.55 0.97 3.82
CA ALA A 11 16.35 1.81 3.84
C ALA A 11 16.62 3.20 3.24
N LYS A 12 17.74 3.84 3.60
CA LYS A 12 18.12 5.15 3.08
C LYS A 12 18.45 5.13 1.58
N GLU A 13 19.19 4.12 1.15
CA GLU A 13 19.53 3.93 -0.28
C GLU A 13 18.26 3.70 -1.11
N THR A 14 17.34 2.86 -0.60
CA THR A 14 16.07 2.59 -1.29
C THR A 14 15.18 3.83 -1.33
N ALA A 15 15.11 4.60 -0.24
CA ALA A 15 14.37 5.87 -0.22
C ALA A 15 14.88 6.83 -1.29
N ALA A 16 16.20 6.99 -1.40
CA ALA A 16 16.79 7.83 -2.45
C ALA A 16 16.55 7.29 -3.87
N GLU A 17 16.46 5.97 -4.03
CA GLU A 17 16.21 5.33 -5.32
C GLU A 17 14.77 5.54 -5.79
N VAL A 18 13.78 5.29 -4.94
CA VAL A 18 12.35 5.31 -5.31
C VAL A 18 11.85 6.71 -5.70
N VAL A 19 12.52 7.77 -5.25
CA VAL A 19 12.16 9.16 -5.60
C VAL A 19 12.93 9.73 -6.79
N LYS A 20 13.82 8.98 -7.43
CA LYS A 20 14.62 9.49 -8.56
C LYS A 20 13.76 9.92 -9.74
N ASN A 21 12.71 9.19 -10.00
CA ASN A 21 11.78 9.44 -11.09
C ASN A 21 10.45 8.69 -10.87
N ARG A 22 9.47 8.99 -11.70
CA ARG A 22 8.14 8.37 -11.65
C ARG A 22 8.16 6.84 -11.76
N GLU A 23 9.03 6.29 -12.60
CA GLU A 23 9.09 4.85 -12.86
C GLU A 23 9.51 4.08 -11.61
N GLU A 24 10.50 4.58 -10.87
CA GLU A 24 10.95 3.95 -9.63
C GLU A 24 9.89 4.07 -8.52
N TRP A 25 9.21 5.22 -8.43
CA TRP A 25 8.11 5.41 -7.50
C TRP A 25 6.93 4.45 -7.81
N MET A 26 6.53 4.34 -9.07
CA MET A 26 5.47 3.42 -9.51
C MET A 26 5.82 1.95 -9.22
N LYS A 27 7.08 1.53 -9.40
CA LYS A 27 7.53 0.17 -9.02
C LYS A 27 7.37 -0.07 -7.52
N TYR A 28 7.77 0.90 -6.71
CA TYR A 28 7.57 0.83 -5.25
C TYR A 28 6.07 0.76 -4.91
N LEU A 29 5.25 1.67 -5.45
CA LEU A 29 3.80 1.70 -5.19
C LEU A 29 3.11 0.39 -5.59
N THR A 30 3.55 -0.26 -6.67
CA THR A 30 3.04 -1.59 -7.07
C THR A 30 3.24 -2.64 -5.97
N THR A 31 4.37 -2.60 -5.27
CA THR A 31 4.62 -3.49 -4.12
C THR A 31 3.84 -3.04 -2.90
N ALA A 32 3.82 -1.73 -2.63
CA ALA A 32 3.08 -1.13 -1.51
C ALA A 32 1.58 -1.44 -1.57
N ALA A 33 0.98 -1.43 -2.77
CA ALA A 33 -0.42 -1.78 -3.00
C ALA A 33 -0.79 -3.19 -2.51
N ARG A 34 0.11 -4.16 -2.63
CA ARG A 34 -0.07 -5.52 -2.09
C ARG A 34 0.15 -5.57 -0.58
N LEU A 35 1.01 -4.69 -0.07
CA LEU A 35 1.47 -4.66 1.32
C LEU A 35 0.84 -3.52 2.14
N TYR A 36 -0.30 -2.98 1.71
CA TYR A 36 -0.97 -1.81 2.32
C TYR A 36 -1.24 -1.92 3.83
N LYS A 37 -1.13 -3.12 4.41
CA LYS A 37 -1.27 -3.34 5.85
C LYS A 37 0.00 -2.99 6.64
N TYR A 38 1.13 -2.88 5.97
CA TYR A 38 2.41 -2.49 6.56
C TYR A 38 2.57 -0.97 6.56
N PRO A 39 3.23 -0.37 7.57
CA PRO A 39 3.65 1.04 7.52
C PRO A 39 4.63 1.29 6.37
N PHE A 40 4.70 2.52 5.88
CA PHE A 40 5.57 2.92 4.78
C PHE A 40 7.03 2.43 4.93
N ARG A 41 7.64 2.68 6.09
CA ARG A 41 9.04 2.29 6.34
C ARG A 41 9.28 0.78 6.24
N GLU A 42 8.30 -0.03 6.61
CA GLU A 42 8.38 -1.48 6.48
C GLU A 42 8.13 -1.91 5.04
N GLN A 43 7.17 -1.29 4.34
CA GLN A 43 6.93 -1.53 2.91
C GLN A 43 8.19 -1.24 2.09
N LEU A 44 8.89 -0.14 2.38
CA LEU A 44 10.13 0.24 1.71
C LEU A 44 11.23 -0.82 1.89
N LEU A 45 11.39 -1.34 3.11
CA LEU A 45 12.35 -2.41 3.41
C LEU A 45 11.96 -3.75 2.79
N ILE A 46 10.66 -4.06 2.72
CA ILE A 46 10.19 -5.27 2.02
C ILE A 46 10.47 -5.11 0.52
N TYR A 47 10.11 -3.98 -0.07
CA TYR A 47 10.41 -3.69 -1.48
C TYR A 47 11.89 -3.83 -1.81
N ALA A 48 12.77 -3.25 -1.00
CA ALA A 48 14.21 -3.31 -1.19
C ALA A 48 14.79 -4.73 -1.22
N GLN A 49 14.20 -5.65 -0.45
CA GLN A 49 14.69 -7.02 -0.30
C GLN A 49 13.90 -8.02 -1.16
N ARG A 50 12.63 -7.70 -1.46
CA ARG A 50 11.71 -8.56 -2.20
C ARG A 50 10.60 -7.76 -2.87
N PRO A 51 10.87 -7.14 -4.02
CA PRO A 51 9.89 -6.28 -4.72
C PRO A 51 8.66 -7.04 -5.23
N ASP A 52 8.74 -8.36 -5.37
CA ASP A 52 7.65 -9.26 -5.78
C ASP A 52 6.82 -9.80 -4.60
N ALA A 53 7.10 -9.40 -3.36
CA ALA A 53 6.34 -9.83 -2.19
C ALA A 53 4.84 -9.53 -2.33
N THR A 54 4.01 -10.49 -1.88
CA THR A 54 2.55 -10.40 -2.00
C THR A 54 1.83 -10.39 -0.65
N ALA A 55 2.24 -11.24 0.28
CA ALA A 55 1.66 -11.30 1.63
C ALA A 55 2.72 -11.74 2.64
N CYS A 56 3.19 -10.82 3.43
CA CYS A 56 4.22 -11.06 4.43
C CYS A 56 3.63 -11.20 5.83
N ALA A 57 4.25 -12.05 6.65
CA ALA A 57 3.96 -12.15 8.07
C ALA A 57 5.18 -12.67 8.85
N SER A 58 5.18 -12.46 10.19
CA SER A 58 6.18 -13.05 11.06
C SER A 58 6.02 -14.58 11.12
N ILE A 59 7.06 -15.28 11.56
CA ILE A 59 7.03 -16.74 11.68
C ILE A 59 5.95 -17.19 12.69
N GLU A 60 5.75 -16.42 13.75
CA GLU A 60 4.74 -16.68 14.77
C GLU A 60 3.33 -16.60 14.16
N LEU A 61 3.06 -15.56 13.37
CA LEU A 61 1.77 -15.38 12.70
C LEU A 61 1.49 -16.50 11.70
N TRP A 62 2.51 -16.88 10.89
CA TRP A 62 2.39 -18.00 9.98
C TRP A 62 2.08 -19.30 10.70
N ASN A 63 2.80 -19.60 11.80
CA ASN A 63 2.64 -20.86 12.52
C ASN A 63 1.34 -20.92 13.34
N GLU A 64 1.05 -19.88 14.13
CA GLU A 64 -0.03 -19.93 15.13
C GLU A 64 -1.40 -19.61 14.52
N ARG A 65 -1.45 -18.70 13.56
CA ARG A 65 -2.74 -18.24 12.98
C ARG A 65 -3.07 -18.95 11.68
N MET A 66 -2.06 -19.16 10.82
CA MET A 66 -2.27 -19.71 9.49
C MET A 66 -1.95 -21.19 9.42
N HIS A 67 -1.29 -21.75 10.45
CA HIS A 67 -0.78 -23.12 10.46
C HIS A 67 0.06 -23.43 9.21
N CYS A 68 0.87 -22.45 8.81
CA CYS A 68 1.83 -22.55 7.72
C CYS A 68 3.26 -22.52 8.30
N TRP A 69 4.16 -23.25 7.67
CA TRP A 69 5.54 -23.39 8.12
C TRP A 69 6.49 -22.80 7.10
N VAL A 70 7.47 -22.03 7.58
CA VAL A 70 8.51 -21.46 6.73
C VAL A 70 9.35 -22.59 6.11
N ASN A 71 9.57 -22.51 4.82
CA ASN A 71 10.35 -23.48 4.05
C ASN A 71 11.81 -23.48 4.49
N LYS A 72 12.40 -24.67 4.57
CA LYS A 72 13.83 -24.81 4.94
C LYS A 72 14.68 -24.04 3.93
N GLY A 73 15.49 -23.10 4.43
CA GLY A 73 16.38 -22.27 3.60
C GLY A 73 15.77 -20.96 3.10
N ALA A 74 14.48 -20.70 3.37
CA ALA A 74 13.89 -19.41 3.09
C ALA A 74 14.62 -18.29 3.85
N LYS A 75 14.79 -17.15 3.20
CA LYS A 75 15.45 -15.97 3.78
C LYS A 75 14.38 -15.00 4.26
N GLY A 76 14.35 -14.76 5.57
CA GLY A 76 13.47 -13.75 6.14
C GLY A 76 13.86 -12.33 5.68
N ILE A 77 12.85 -11.54 5.36
CA ILE A 77 12.96 -10.11 5.06
C ILE A 77 13.19 -9.38 6.39
N ALA A 78 14.30 -8.66 6.51
CA ALA A 78 14.66 -7.97 7.74
C ALA A 78 14.01 -6.59 7.79
N LEU A 79 13.31 -6.31 8.88
CA LEU A 79 12.69 -5.03 9.18
C LEU A 79 13.36 -4.41 10.42
N LEU A 80 13.39 -3.08 10.48
CA LEU A 80 13.83 -2.37 11.67
C LEU A 80 12.76 -2.48 12.75
N ASP A 81 13.19 -2.81 13.95
CA ASP A 81 12.35 -2.87 15.15
C ASP A 81 12.99 -1.97 16.21
N GLU A 82 12.42 -0.80 16.39
CA GLU A 82 12.86 0.18 17.37
C GLU A 82 11.81 0.24 18.48
N ASP A 83 12.20 -0.28 19.64
CA ASP A 83 11.41 -0.24 20.85
C ASP A 83 12.22 0.49 21.93
N ASP A 84 11.65 1.51 22.53
CA ASP A 84 12.27 2.31 23.60
C ASP A 84 12.75 1.44 24.77
N ALA A 85 12.05 0.33 25.03
CA ALA A 85 12.41 -0.60 26.13
C ALA A 85 13.56 -1.54 25.77
N HIS A 86 13.75 -1.89 24.50
CA HIS A 86 14.66 -2.97 24.07
C HIS A 86 15.72 -2.52 23.08
N GLY A 87 15.69 -1.24 22.66
CA GLY A 87 16.65 -0.65 21.73
C GLY A 87 16.51 -1.13 20.29
N LYS A 88 17.56 -0.92 19.51
CA LYS A 88 17.60 -1.20 18.07
C LYS A 88 17.74 -2.69 17.79
N ARG A 89 16.71 -3.31 17.18
CA ARG A 89 16.66 -4.73 16.84
C ARG A 89 16.19 -4.92 15.40
N LEU A 90 16.24 -6.14 14.90
CA LEU A 90 15.63 -6.57 13.66
C LEU A 90 14.51 -7.56 13.96
N LYS A 91 13.37 -7.37 13.28
CA LYS A 91 12.34 -8.40 13.15
C LYS A 91 12.36 -8.97 11.74
N TYR A 92 11.79 -10.14 11.56
CA TYR A 92 11.79 -10.83 10.27
C TYR A 92 10.39 -11.20 9.87
N VAL A 93 10.08 -10.97 8.59
CA VAL A 93 8.86 -11.45 7.96
C VAL A 93 9.19 -12.36 6.79
N PHE A 94 8.26 -13.23 6.43
CA PHE A 94 8.36 -14.17 5.32
C PHE A 94 7.15 -13.97 4.41
N ASP A 95 7.40 -13.96 3.11
CA ASP A 95 6.34 -13.91 2.12
C ASP A 95 5.59 -15.24 2.02
N VAL A 96 4.35 -15.20 1.55
CA VAL A 96 3.50 -16.39 1.39
C VAL A 96 4.14 -17.47 0.51
N SER A 97 4.99 -17.09 -0.44
CA SER A 97 5.75 -18.00 -1.30
C SER A 97 6.89 -18.75 -0.57
N ASP A 98 7.27 -18.26 0.62
CA ASP A 98 8.29 -18.88 1.48
C ASP A 98 7.71 -19.87 2.48
N VAL A 99 6.41 -20.11 2.47
CA VAL A 99 5.75 -20.98 3.45
C VAL A 99 4.96 -22.10 2.77
N HIS A 100 4.70 -23.15 3.53
CA HIS A 100 3.80 -24.21 3.11
C HIS A 100 2.76 -24.49 4.19
N ALA A 101 1.53 -24.77 3.76
CA ALA A 101 0.41 -25.07 4.64
C ALA A 101 0.55 -26.45 5.28
N ALA A 102 0.26 -26.57 6.56
CA ALA A 102 0.15 -27.87 7.24
C ALA A 102 -1.03 -28.66 6.64
N ARG A 103 -0.83 -29.98 6.45
CA ARG A 103 -1.89 -30.86 5.95
C ARG A 103 -3.14 -30.76 6.84
N ARG A 104 -4.30 -30.52 6.25
CA ARG A 104 -5.65 -30.45 6.83
C ARG A 104 -6.00 -29.15 7.57
N ILE A 105 -5.08 -28.39 8.14
CA ILE A 105 -5.38 -27.21 8.97
C ILE A 105 -4.73 -25.93 8.47
N GLY A 106 -3.71 -26.01 7.63
CA GLY A 106 -3.01 -24.85 7.11
C GLY A 106 -3.88 -24.08 6.11
N ARG A 107 -3.91 -22.77 6.24
CA ARG A 107 -4.66 -21.87 5.36
C ARG A 107 -3.76 -20.72 4.93
N TYR A 108 -3.72 -20.46 3.65
CA TYR A 108 -3.12 -19.23 3.14
C TYR A 108 -4.06 -18.04 3.38
N PRO A 109 -3.52 -16.81 3.49
CA PRO A 109 -4.35 -15.63 3.57
C PRO A 109 -5.22 -15.52 2.31
N GLU A 110 -6.50 -15.29 2.50
CA GLU A 110 -7.41 -14.97 1.39
C GLU A 110 -7.12 -13.54 0.94
N LEU A 111 -6.40 -13.43 -0.16
CA LEU A 111 -6.25 -12.17 -0.88
C LEU A 111 -7.52 -11.96 -1.71
N TRP A 112 -8.06 -10.76 -1.65
CA TRP A 112 -9.20 -10.43 -2.48
C TRP A 112 -8.74 -10.05 -3.89
N GLU A 113 -9.54 -10.40 -4.87
CA GLU A 113 -9.39 -9.99 -6.26
C GLU A 113 -10.66 -9.30 -6.71
N LEU A 114 -10.53 -8.16 -7.37
CA LEU A 114 -11.65 -7.43 -7.93
C LEU A 114 -12.00 -8.01 -9.31
N HIS A 115 -13.26 -8.40 -9.49
CA HIS A 115 -13.83 -8.80 -10.77
C HIS A 115 -14.93 -7.83 -11.18
N GLU A 116 -15.38 -7.89 -12.43
CA GLU A 116 -16.37 -6.96 -12.99
C GLU A 116 -17.67 -6.93 -12.17
N GLU A 117 -18.13 -8.10 -11.70
CA GLU A 117 -19.33 -8.23 -10.88
C GLU A 117 -19.27 -7.52 -9.53
N HIS A 118 -18.07 -7.22 -9.04
CA HIS A 118 -17.89 -6.52 -7.75
C HIS A 118 -17.94 -5.00 -7.86
N LYS A 119 -17.64 -4.45 -9.05
CA LYS A 119 -17.33 -3.02 -9.24
C LYS A 119 -18.47 -2.10 -8.78
N GLU A 120 -19.72 -2.47 -9.11
CA GLU A 120 -20.87 -1.65 -8.75
C GLU A 120 -21.08 -1.56 -7.24
N ASP A 121 -21.01 -2.67 -6.52
CA ASP A 121 -21.18 -2.69 -5.07
C ASP A 121 -20.00 -2.01 -4.36
N VAL A 122 -18.78 -2.18 -4.86
CA VAL A 122 -17.59 -1.52 -4.34
C VAL A 122 -17.73 -0.01 -4.46
N ILE A 123 -18.06 0.51 -5.63
CA ILE A 123 -18.15 1.95 -5.82
C ILE A 123 -19.27 2.57 -5.00
N LYS A 124 -20.46 1.93 -4.96
CA LYS A 124 -21.57 2.37 -4.09
C LYS A 124 -21.17 2.45 -2.62
N ARG A 125 -20.37 1.48 -2.18
CA ARG A 125 -19.90 1.45 -0.80
C ARG A 125 -18.90 2.54 -0.50
N LEU A 126 -17.96 2.79 -1.40
CA LEU A 126 -16.97 3.87 -1.26
C LEU A 126 -17.62 5.24 -1.28
N GLU A 127 -18.60 5.45 -2.16
CA GLU A 127 -19.35 6.71 -2.25
C GLU A 127 -20.12 7.09 -0.98
N GLN A 128 -20.59 6.09 -0.22
CA GLN A 128 -21.21 6.34 1.09
C GLN A 128 -20.26 7.00 2.09
N THR A 129 -18.97 6.76 1.96
CA THR A 129 -17.95 7.26 2.89
C THR A 129 -17.24 8.50 2.34
N TYR A 130 -16.90 8.49 1.05
CA TYR A 130 -16.02 9.48 0.42
C TYR A 130 -16.75 10.43 -0.54
N GLY A 131 -18.10 10.28 -0.67
CA GLY A 131 -18.94 11.13 -1.53
C GLY A 131 -19.12 10.58 -2.95
N VAL A 132 -20.21 11.02 -3.57
CA VAL A 132 -20.66 10.56 -4.90
C VAL A 132 -19.67 10.98 -5.98
N THR A 133 -19.38 10.07 -6.90
CA THR A 133 -18.55 10.30 -8.11
C THR A 133 -19.43 10.43 -9.36
N ASP A 134 -18.83 10.82 -10.48
CA ASP A 134 -19.54 10.91 -11.76
C ASP A 134 -19.86 9.49 -12.28
N ASP A 135 -21.15 9.15 -12.35
CA ASP A 135 -21.66 7.84 -12.76
C ASP A 135 -21.41 7.51 -14.26
N LYS A 136 -21.02 8.52 -15.06
CA LYS A 136 -20.65 8.36 -16.47
C LYS A 136 -19.20 7.92 -16.67
N LYS A 137 -18.39 7.99 -15.63
CA LYS A 137 -16.98 7.59 -15.65
C LYS A 137 -16.82 6.09 -15.44
N LEU A 138 -15.71 5.55 -15.95
CA LEU A 138 -15.29 4.17 -15.66
C LEU A 138 -15.00 3.99 -14.17
N PHE A 139 -15.03 2.74 -13.71
CA PHE A 139 -14.75 2.41 -12.31
C PHE A 139 -13.38 2.94 -11.86
N GLU A 140 -12.37 2.79 -12.69
CA GLU A 140 -11.01 3.23 -12.46
C GLU A 140 -10.93 4.77 -12.33
N GLU A 141 -11.60 5.51 -13.22
CA GLU A 141 -11.67 6.97 -13.16
C GLU A 141 -12.41 7.46 -11.91
N ARG A 142 -13.42 6.72 -11.45
CA ARG A 142 -14.13 7.03 -10.21
C ARG A 142 -13.26 6.80 -8.98
N LEU A 143 -12.39 5.77 -8.99
CA LEU A 143 -11.39 5.57 -7.93
C LEU A 143 -10.37 6.71 -7.89
N MET A 144 -9.92 7.20 -9.04
CA MET A 144 -9.02 8.36 -9.12
C MET A 144 -9.69 9.62 -8.59
N GLU A 145 -10.97 9.86 -8.92
CA GLU A 145 -11.75 10.98 -8.38
C GLU A 145 -11.88 10.91 -6.84
N LEU A 146 -12.12 9.72 -6.28
CA LEU A 146 -12.13 9.52 -4.83
C LEU A 146 -10.78 9.80 -4.20
N ALA A 147 -9.70 9.34 -4.82
CA ALA A 147 -8.34 9.57 -4.34
C ALA A 147 -7.96 11.06 -4.34
N ASP A 148 -8.31 11.80 -5.42
CA ASP A 148 -8.09 13.25 -5.49
C ASP A 148 -8.86 13.98 -4.38
N ARG A 149 -10.10 13.60 -4.13
CA ARG A 149 -10.90 14.16 -3.03
C ARG A 149 -10.27 13.87 -1.68
N ILE A 150 -9.85 12.63 -1.43
CA ILE A 150 -9.19 12.25 -0.18
C ILE A 150 -7.92 13.07 0.02
N ALA A 151 -7.08 13.21 -1.01
CA ALA A 151 -5.87 14.00 -0.93
C ALA A 151 -6.18 15.49 -0.67
N ALA A 152 -7.21 16.05 -1.33
CA ALA A 152 -7.64 17.43 -1.15
C ALA A 152 -8.19 17.70 0.27
N ASP A 153 -8.85 16.73 0.87
CA ASP A 153 -9.42 16.87 2.23
C ASP A 153 -8.34 16.80 3.33
N TYR A 154 -7.23 16.09 3.08
CA TYR A 154 -6.24 15.80 4.14
C TYR A 154 -4.89 16.50 3.97
N TYR A 155 -4.52 17.02 2.79
CA TYR A 155 -3.18 17.58 2.58
C TYR A 155 -2.88 18.79 3.49
N GLU A 156 -3.89 19.59 3.83
CA GLU A 156 -3.71 20.74 4.73
C GLU A 156 -3.36 20.33 6.16
N GLU A 157 -3.85 19.17 6.61
CA GLU A 157 -3.49 18.61 7.92
C GLU A 157 -2.05 18.08 7.95
N LEU A 158 -1.53 17.62 6.81
CA LEU A 158 -0.19 17.07 6.67
C LEU A 158 0.87 18.15 6.41
N LEU A 159 0.45 19.30 5.90
CA LEU A 159 1.35 20.36 5.47
C LEU A 159 2.27 20.89 6.59
N PRO A 160 1.79 21.11 7.83
CA PRO A 160 2.67 21.54 8.92
C PRO A 160 3.77 20.54 9.26
N ASP A 161 3.47 19.23 9.25
CA ASP A 161 4.45 18.17 9.50
C ASP A 161 5.48 18.13 8.39
N LEU A 162 5.07 18.24 7.13
CA LEU A 162 5.96 18.29 5.99
C LEU A 162 6.87 19.53 6.07
N GLN A 163 6.33 20.72 6.36
CA GLN A 163 7.09 21.94 6.47
C GLN A 163 8.19 21.87 7.55
N TYR A 164 7.91 21.16 8.64
CA TYR A 164 8.92 20.92 9.67
C TYR A 164 10.05 20.00 9.18
N MET A 165 9.80 19.15 8.19
CA MET A 165 10.72 18.11 7.71
C MET A 165 11.43 18.44 6.39
N ILE A 166 11.18 19.62 5.77
CA ILE A 166 11.72 19.95 4.43
C ILE A 166 13.20 20.26 4.39
N GLU A 167 13.85 20.50 5.54
CA GLU A 167 15.28 20.82 5.60
C GLU A 167 16.13 19.76 4.88
N GLY A 168 16.98 20.17 3.98
CA GLY A 168 17.84 19.30 3.18
C GLY A 168 17.15 18.58 2.01
N SER A 169 15.88 18.85 1.75
CA SER A 169 15.17 18.36 0.56
C SER A 169 15.08 19.42 -0.53
N PHE A 170 14.61 19.03 -1.72
CA PHE A 170 14.34 19.99 -2.81
C PHE A 170 13.07 20.83 -2.56
N LEU A 171 12.29 20.53 -1.55
CA LEU A 171 11.20 21.37 -1.08
C LEU A 171 11.68 22.56 -0.27
N GLU A 172 12.91 22.52 0.28
CA GLU A 172 13.49 23.61 1.04
C GLU A 172 13.62 24.88 0.17
N GLY A 173 13.15 25.99 0.69
CA GLY A 173 13.18 27.28 -0.02
C GLY A 173 11.93 27.56 -0.85
N LEU A 174 10.99 26.61 -0.96
CA LEU A 174 9.67 26.87 -1.52
C LEU A 174 8.77 27.54 -0.47
N ASP A 175 7.86 28.39 -0.93
CA ASP A 175 6.80 28.90 -0.07
C ASP A 175 5.75 27.83 0.26
N GLU A 176 4.98 28.07 1.31
CA GLU A 176 3.96 27.14 1.81
C GLU A 176 2.96 26.69 0.75
N GLN A 177 2.50 27.61 -0.10
CA GLN A 177 1.54 27.29 -1.16
C GLN A 177 2.15 26.32 -2.17
N ASN A 178 3.40 26.54 -2.59
CA ASN A 178 4.09 25.65 -3.49
C ASN A 178 4.38 24.29 -2.90
N VAL A 179 4.76 24.21 -1.61
CA VAL A 179 4.91 22.93 -0.89
C VAL A 179 3.56 22.20 -0.83
N GLY A 180 2.47 22.90 -0.52
CA GLY A 180 1.12 22.34 -0.46
C GLY A 180 0.65 21.75 -1.80
N ILE A 181 0.90 22.45 -2.93
CA ILE A 181 0.58 21.94 -4.27
C ILE A 181 1.32 20.62 -4.53
N ARG A 182 2.63 20.57 -4.27
CA ARG A 182 3.45 19.37 -4.49
C ARG A 182 3.01 18.20 -3.63
N LEU A 183 2.71 18.47 -2.37
CA LEU A 183 2.20 17.45 -1.46
C LEU A 183 0.86 16.90 -1.96
N ARG A 184 -0.11 17.77 -2.23
CA ARG A 184 -1.46 17.37 -2.67
C ARG A 184 -1.41 16.56 -3.96
N ASP A 185 -0.70 17.05 -4.97
CA ASP A 185 -0.68 16.43 -6.29
C ASP A 185 0.03 15.05 -6.22
N THR A 186 1.22 14.97 -5.58
CA THR A 186 1.94 13.70 -5.43
C THR A 186 1.18 12.70 -4.54
N LEU A 187 0.48 13.18 -3.52
CA LEU A 187 -0.35 12.35 -2.63
C LEU A 187 -1.55 11.78 -3.38
N SER A 188 -2.28 12.62 -4.15
CA SER A 188 -3.43 12.19 -4.96
C SER A 188 -3.02 11.12 -5.97
N GLU A 189 -1.94 11.35 -6.73
CA GLU A 189 -1.39 10.38 -7.67
C GLU A 189 -0.96 9.07 -6.98
N SER A 190 -0.32 9.15 -5.80
CA SER A 190 0.15 7.98 -5.05
C SER A 190 -1.01 7.13 -4.52
N ILE A 191 -2.07 7.76 -3.99
CA ILE A 191 -3.28 7.07 -3.55
C ILE A 191 -3.97 6.42 -4.76
N SER A 192 -4.21 7.19 -5.84
CA SER A 192 -4.84 6.70 -7.07
C SER A 192 -4.12 5.49 -7.64
N PHE A 193 -2.79 5.58 -7.82
CA PHE A 193 -1.97 4.48 -8.32
C PHE A 193 -2.06 3.24 -7.43
N THR A 194 -2.00 3.44 -6.12
CA THR A 194 -2.08 2.34 -5.14
C THR A 194 -3.44 1.63 -5.21
N LEU A 195 -4.55 2.38 -5.30
CA LEU A 195 -5.89 1.82 -5.43
C LEU A 195 -6.07 1.05 -6.73
N LEU A 196 -5.69 1.64 -7.86
CA LEU A 196 -5.78 1.00 -9.18
C LEU A 196 -4.91 -0.26 -9.25
N SER A 197 -3.67 -0.19 -8.79
CA SER A 197 -2.76 -1.34 -8.77
C SER A 197 -3.29 -2.48 -7.90
N ALA A 198 -3.84 -2.18 -6.73
CA ALA A 198 -4.44 -3.19 -5.84
C ALA A 198 -5.72 -3.82 -6.44
N CYS A 199 -6.49 -3.05 -7.21
CA CYS A 199 -7.67 -3.51 -7.92
C CYS A 199 -7.36 -4.28 -9.22
N GLY A 200 -6.09 -4.41 -9.59
CA GLY A 200 -5.67 -5.15 -10.79
C GLY A 200 -5.94 -4.41 -12.11
N ALA A 201 -6.04 -3.07 -12.07
CA ALA A 201 -6.18 -2.26 -13.28
C ALA A 201 -4.96 -2.44 -14.21
N ASP A 202 -5.18 -2.34 -15.52
CA ASP A 202 -4.10 -2.41 -16.49
C ASP A 202 -3.24 -1.13 -16.43
N MET A 203 -2.11 -1.22 -15.73
CA MET A 203 -1.20 -0.09 -15.59
C MET A 203 -0.45 0.27 -16.88
N GLN A 204 -0.62 -0.47 -18.00
CA GLN A 204 -0.18 -0.04 -19.32
C GLN A 204 -1.15 1.00 -19.89
N GLU A 205 -2.43 0.87 -19.60
CA GLU A 205 -3.47 1.83 -20.00
C GLU A 205 -3.42 3.08 -19.11
N TYR A 206 -3.47 2.90 -17.79
CA TYR A 206 -3.59 4.01 -16.84
C TYR A 206 -2.26 4.61 -16.38
N GLY A 207 -1.14 3.93 -16.60
CA GLY A 207 0.17 4.41 -16.12
C GLY A 207 0.61 5.76 -16.69
N SER A 208 0.10 6.14 -17.87
CA SER A 208 0.39 7.47 -18.46
C SER A 208 -0.32 8.62 -17.77
N GLU A 209 -1.40 8.35 -17.02
CA GLU A 209 -2.15 9.36 -16.27
C GLU A 209 -1.37 9.87 -15.04
N PHE A 210 -0.34 9.13 -14.60
CA PHE A 210 0.46 9.46 -13.43
C PHE A 210 1.78 10.11 -13.86
N ALA A 211 1.88 11.43 -13.74
CA ALA A 211 3.09 12.16 -14.10
C ALA A 211 4.15 12.09 -12.98
N PHE A 212 3.73 12.12 -11.73
CA PHE A 212 4.61 12.20 -10.55
C PHE A 212 5.69 13.27 -10.67
N ASP A 213 5.32 14.43 -11.24
CA ASP A 213 6.25 15.51 -11.60
C ASP A 213 7.10 15.99 -10.42
N PHE A 214 6.55 15.89 -9.21
CA PHE A 214 7.19 16.40 -8.01
C PHE A 214 7.81 15.34 -7.10
N ILE A 215 7.71 14.05 -7.44
CA ILE A 215 8.21 12.99 -6.54
C ILE A 215 9.69 13.16 -6.20
N HIS A 216 10.50 13.62 -7.13
CA HIS A 216 11.94 13.83 -6.96
C HIS A 216 12.27 14.95 -5.95
N GLU A 217 11.30 15.80 -5.59
CA GLU A 217 11.48 16.87 -4.61
C GLU A 217 11.38 16.35 -3.17
N PHE A 218 10.75 15.18 -2.95
CA PHE A 218 10.68 14.48 -1.65
C PHE A 218 11.93 13.64 -1.39
N ASN A 219 13.11 14.16 -1.68
CA ASN A 219 14.37 13.42 -1.75
C ASN A 219 15.13 13.29 -0.41
N SER A 220 14.53 13.68 0.70
CA SER A 220 15.01 13.34 2.05
C SER A 220 14.17 12.17 2.63
N MET A 221 14.78 11.41 3.59
CA MET A 221 14.04 10.32 4.25
C MET A 221 12.81 10.86 5.01
N ASP A 222 12.91 12.05 5.56
CA ASP A 222 11.86 12.63 6.40
C ASP A 222 10.69 13.15 5.54
N THR A 223 10.95 13.89 4.47
CA THR A 223 9.89 14.33 3.55
C THR A 223 9.22 13.16 2.86
N LEU A 224 10.00 12.15 2.45
CA LEU A 224 9.45 10.95 1.84
C LEU A 224 8.64 10.12 2.84
N ALA A 225 9.02 10.09 4.12
CA ALA A 225 8.23 9.40 5.15
C ALA A 225 6.88 10.07 5.36
N VAL A 226 6.80 11.40 5.41
CA VAL A 226 5.52 12.13 5.49
C VAL A 226 4.62 11.76 4.32
N LEU A 227 5.13 11.83 3.08
CA LEU A 227 4.36 11.48 1.88
C LEU A 227 3.94 10.00 1.88
N GLY A 228 4.87 9.09 2.15
CA GLY A 228 4.63 7.65 2.06
C GLY A 228 3.71 7.12 3.16
N ASP A 229 3.89 7.60 4.41
CA ASP A 229 2.98 7.26 5.50
C ASP A 229 1.56 7.79 5.20
N ALA A 230 1.43 9.05 4.74
CA ALA A 230 0.15 9.63 4.37
C ALA A 230 -0.53 8.85 3.22
N ALA A 231 0.18 8.56 2.14
CA ALA A 231 -0.35 7.79 1.01
C ALA A 231 -0.86 6.41 1.46
N ASN A 232 -0.09 5.72 2.32
CA ASN A 232 -0.49 4.42 2.85
C ASN A 232 -1.69 4.51 3.82
N GLU A 233 -1.67 5.46 4.75
CA GLU A 233 -2.72 5.61 5.75
C GLU A 233 -4.06 6.03 5.14
N LEU A 234 -4.05 6.82 4.06
CA LEU A 234 -5.24 7.24 3.34
C LEU A 234 -5.75 6.17 2.35
N ALA A 235 -4.87 5.43 1.67
CA ALA A 235 -5.28 4.34 0.78
C ALA A 235 -5.78 3.10 1.53
N LYS A 236 -5.17 2.76 2.68
CA LYS A 236 -5.47 1.54 3.43
C LYS A 236 -6.93 1.38 3.84
N PRO A 237 -7.64 2.38 4.40
CA PRO A 237 -9.07 2.25 4.72
C PRO A 237 -9.92 1.94 3.49
N VAL A 238 -9.61 2.57 2.35
CA VAL A 238 -10.30 2.32 1.07
C VAL A 238 -10.10 0.87 0.64
N LEU A 239 -8.86 0.38 0.62
CA LEU A 239 -8.53 -1.00 0.24
C LEU A 239 -9.14 -2.04 1.20
N LEU A 240 -9.21 -1.73 2.50
CA LEU A 240 -9.90 -2.59 3.46
C LEU A 240 -11.39 -2.66 3.19
N GLU A 241 -12.02 -1.55 2.82
CA GLU A 241 -13.46 -1.51 2.51
C GLU A 241 -13.76 -2.23 1.20
N ILE A 242 -12.94 -2.05 0.16
CA ILE A 242 -13.02 -2.83 -1.08
C ILE A 242 -12.98 -4.33 -0.76
N GLY A 243 -11.98 -4.76 -0.03
CA GLY A 243 -11.84 -6.18 0.32
C GLY A 243 -12.97 -6.72 1.20
N ARG A 244 -13.61 -5.89 2.04
CA ARG A 244 -14.79 -6.27 2.83
C ARG A 244 -16.01 -6.45 1.94
N THR A 245 -16.22 -5.52 1.01
CA THR A 245 -17.34 -5.53 0.07
C THR A 245 -17.27 -6.77 -0.85
N ILE A 246 -16.10 -7.05 -1.43
CA ILE A 246 -15.88 -8.25 -2.26
C ILE A 246 -16.19 -9.53 -1.47
N ARG A 247 -15.67 -9.67 -0.26
CA ARG A 247 -15.95 -10.85 0.56
C ARG A 247 -17.42 -10.97 0.99
N ALA A 248 -18.12 -9.85 1.16
CA ALA A 248 -19.56 -9.87 1.46
C ALA A 248 -20.36 -10.34 0.22
N TYR A 249 -20.03 -9.83 -0.95
CA TYR A 249 -20.62 -10.22 -2.23
C TYR A 249 -20.45 -11.74 -2.48
N ASN A 250 -19.23 -12.24 -2.40
CA ASN A 250 -18.94 -13.66 -2.64
C ASN A 250 -19.72 -14.58 -1.69
N ARG A 251 -19.79 -14.24 -0.39
CA ARG A 251 -20.54 -15.02 0.60
C ARG A 251 -22.05 -15.06 0.31
N SER A 252 -22.65 -13.95 -0.12
CA SER A 252 -24.09 -13.93 -0.46
C SER A 252 -24.40 -14.82 -1.66
N HIS A 253 -23.57 -14.78 -2.68
CA HIS A 253 -23.75 -15.59 -3.88
C HIS A 253 -23.50 -17.08 -3.66
N GLU A 254 -22.56 -17.47 -2.80
CA GLU A 254 -22.34 -18.85 -2.39
C GLU A 254 -23.57 -19.42 -1.62
N GLN A 255 -24.22 -18.61 -0.79
CA GLN A 255 -25.43 -19.00 -0.06
C GLN A 255 -26.60 -19.22 -1.00
N GLU A 256 -26.84 -18.28 -1.93
CA GLU A 256 -27.91 -18.41 -2.94
C GLU A 256 -27.72 -19.64 -3.83
N GLN A 257 -26.49 -19.94 -4.26
CA GLN A 257 -26.20 -21.14 -5.03
C GLN A 257 -26.47 -22.43 -4.25
N THR A 258 -26.13 -22.45 -2.97
CA THR A 258 -26.32 -23.59 -2.08
C THR A 258 -27.83 -23.84 -1.83
N GLU A 259 -28.64 -22.79 -1.62
CA GLU A 259 -30.09 -22.87 -1.44
C GLU A 259 -30.77 -23.35 -2.72
N ASN A 260 -30.37 -22.85 -3.90
CA ASN A 260 -30.92 -23.29 -5.19
C ASN A 260 -30.59 -24.75 -5.51
N LEU A 261 -29.46 -25.28 -5.05
CA LEU A 261 -29.12 -26.70 -5.20
C LEU A 261 -29.89 -27.61 -4.25
N THR A 262 -30.30 -27.11 -3.09
CA THR A 262 -31.01 -27.87 -2.06
C THR A 262 -32.52 -27.95 -2.37
N GLN A 263 -33.03 -27.06 -3.24
CA GLN A 263 -34.46 -27.05 -3.68
C GLN A 263 -34.74 -27.86 -4.94
N LYS A 264 -33.73 -28.46 -5.54
CA LYS A 264 -33.85 -29.40 -6.67
C LYS A 264 -33.70 -30.85 -6.23
#